data_94e1e1c8f99d30ecfa4ebd3fea526651
#
_entry.id   94e1e1c8f99d30ecfa4ebd3fea526651
#
_cell.length_a   1.000
_cell.length_b   1.000
_cell.length_c   1.000
_cell.angle_alpha   90.00
_cell.angle_beta   90.00
_cell.angle_gamma   90.00
#
_symmetry.space_group_name_H-M   'P 1'
#
loop_
_entity.id
_entity.type
_entity.pdbx_description
1 polymer ?
#
loop_
_entity_poly.entity_id
_entity_poly.type
_entity_poly.pdbx_seq_one_letter_code
_entity_poly.pdbx_strand_id
1 'polypeptide(L)'
;MRTEKVLIDLRDLIPSDLPDGREIVAEGIALGQNVTIGESLYCKEKGVKSERQWREIAREKGIPCTCMNIGLSTWDETRDALENIYEDALVRGIRPPDRFNLIAERRMGLPKSKRAEAPQETGPCLWDEKDWWELTQTVPIQPEAADNMIGGPGSLDNVLDALKVGITCVGVLSQYTWRWPYWDDETTQVVSVVKAAGVLAAKKADGVVFDSYLEDGYPGVFHDYASYIGWAMLERYVAEDLIGAAYASSWGGLTQNPIIKSAVTLALEAVNPNRVPISFLQGDTIGNTPDFDANMAVLVNDLMFSKMTDLRYKLGTAPIAVPVTEVERIPDWKEIAQVQTISRKCEEYLPLIENTIDWRKIEMLRDKLVSGGRQFFNNALRILSDMRIDIRDPAQVLIIMKLLGPAKCEELFGVGDDDDNYLRGHKPVLETDLVRQTMEKRTALLSSIEKLGPEGLLADKTIVVASTDVHEFAKFLLTSSLESVGSQVIDFGINRDPEDIVKVALETGADSIVITTHNGVARTFGTILKKKMAEAGVCSSVFMGGVLNEDVEGSDVPVDVTKHLHELGIQTPGSLEDLLAALR
;
A
#
# COMPACT_ATOMS: atom_id res chain seq x y z
N MET A 1 25.30 10.58 -13.41
CA MET A 1 24.74 10.15 -14.70
C MET A 1 23.22 9.86 -14.67
N ARG A 2 22.58 9.66 -13.51
CA ARG A 2 21.09 9.50 -13.43
C ARG A 2 20.29 10.78 -13.77
N THR A 3 20.88 11.97 -13.64
CA THR A 3 20.23 13.26 -13.92
C THR A 3 19.96 13.53 -15.42
N GLU A 4 20.58 12.80 -16.34
CA GLU A 4 20.38 13.01 -17.78
C GLU A 4 19.12 12.30 -18.37
N LYS A 5 18.51 11.38 -17.61
CA LYS A 5 17.27 10.68 -18.05
C LYS A 5 15.96 11.40 -17.70
N VAL A 6 16.00 12.47 -16.91
CA VAL A 6 14.79 13.22 -16.56
C VAL A 6 14.59 14.35 -17.57
N LEU A 7 13.86 14.08 -18.65
CA LEU A 7 13.44 15.07 -19.65
C LEU A 7 12.33 16.01 -19.17
N ILE A 8 11.82 15.85 -17.95
CA ILE A 8 10.73 16.64 -17.39
C ILE A 8 11.33 17.54 -16.30
N ASP A 9 11.14 18.87 -16.42
CA ASP A 9 11.39 19.78 -15.29
C ASP A 9 10.30 19.54 -14.24
N LEU A 10 10.67 18.99 -13.08
CA LEU A 10 9.69 18.66 -12.02
C LEU A 10 8.89 19.88 -11.55
N ARG A 11 9.38 21.10 -11.78
CA ARG A 11 8.62 22.33 -11.49
C ARG A 11 7.40 22.48 -12.37
N ASP A 12 7.45 21.99 -13.60
CA ASP A 12 6.31 22.03 -14.52
C ASP A 12 5.18 21.10 -14.05
N LEU A 13 5.48 20.16 -13.14
CA LEU A 13 4.48 19.32 -12.51
C LEU A 13 3.77 19.99 -11.32
N ILE A 14 4.34 21.08 -10.75
CA ILE A 14 3.68 21.78 -9.63
C ILE A 14 2.53 22.62 -10.20
N PRO A 15 1.28 22.38 -9.76
CA PRO A 15 0.15 23.20 -10.14
C PRO A 15 0.39 24.67 -9.78
N SER A 16 0.10 25.57 -10.70
CA SER A 16 0.34 27.03 -10.51
C SER A 16 -0.53 27.64 -9.42
N ASP A 17 -1.59 26.99 -9.02
CA ASP A 17 -2.55 27.36 -7.97
C ASP A 17 -2.30 26.64 -6.64
N LEU A 18 -1.21 25.86 -6.51
CA LEU A 18 -0.84 25.21 -5.24
C LEU A 18 -0.45 26.30 -4.21
N PRO A 19 -1.17 26.41 -3.08
CA PRO A 19 -0.84 27.37 -2.04
C PRO A 19 0.48 27.01 -1.33
N ASP A 20 1.10 27.99 -0.65
CA ASP A 20 2.27 27.73 0.20
C ASP A 20 1.92 26.74 1.31
N GLY A 21 2.63 25.61 1.36
CA GLY A 21 2.38 24.53 2.32
C GLY A 21 2.53 24.97 3.78
N ARG A 22 3.38 25.95 4.06
CA ARG A 22 3.57 26.51 5.42
C ARG A 22 2.34 27.29 5.89
N GLU A 23 1.67 28.00 4.98
CA GLU A 23 0.41 28.67 5.28
C GLU A 23 -0.71 27.67 5.54
N ILE A 24 -0.79 26.60 4.72
CA ILE A 24 -1.76 25.51 4.92
C ILE A 24 -1.54 24.83 6.29
N VAL A 25 -0.29 24.53 6.67
CA VAL A 25 0.05 23.98 7.98
C VAL A 25 -0.39 24.91 9.11
N ALA A 26 -0.11 26.21 8.99
CA ALA A 26 -0.51 27.21 9.99
C ALA A 26 -2.03 27.26 10.19
N GLU A 27 -2.79 27.21 9.09
CA GLU A 27 -4.26 27.09 9.14
C GLU A 27 -4.73 25.81 9.84
N GLY A 28 -4.10 24.68 9.51
CA GLY A 28 -4.39 23.37 10.15
C GLY A 28 -4.12 23.42 11.65
N ILE A 29 -2.98 23.97 12.06
CA ILE A 29 -2.63 24.14 13.48
C ILE A 29 -3.66 25.03 14.19
N ALA A 30 -4.07 26.16 13.60
CA ALA A 30 -5.06 27.05 14.17
C ALA A 30 -6.43 26.36 14.35
N LEU A 31 -6.84 25.55 13.39
CA LEU A 31 -8.04 24.70 13.52
C LEU A 31 -7.88 23.67 14.64
N GLY A 32 -6.75 22.97 14.66
CA GLY A 32 -6.47 21.93 15.65
C GLY A 32 -6.46 22.44 17.09
N GLN A 33 -6.01 23.67 17.33
CA GLN A 33 -6.04 24.28 18.68
C GLN A 33 -7.45 24.31 19.28
N ASN A 34 -8.47 24.44 18.45
CA ASN A 34 -9.87 24.52 18.86
C ASN A 34 -10.57 23.14 18.94
N VAL A 35 -9.92 22.06 18.53
CA VAL A 35 -10.47 20.71 18.62
C VAL A 35 -10.33 20.19 20.03
N THR A 36 -11.40 19.66 20.60
CA THR A 36 -11.35 18.87 21.84
C THR A 36 -11.26 17.40 21.48
N ILE A 37 -10.27 16.69 22.01
CA ILE A 37 -10.14 15.25 21.81
C ILE A 37 -11.14 14.56 22.74
N GLY A 38 -11.94 13.64 22.17
CA GLY A 38 -12.86 12.81 22.94
C GLY A 38 -12.14 11.75 23.79
N GLU A 39 -12.87 11.03 24.61
CA GLU A 39 -12.34 9.92 25.40
C GLU A 39 -12.93 8.60 24.89
N SER A 40 -12.08 7.67 24.43
CA SER A 40 -12.49 6.32 24.06
C SER A 40 -12.68 5.44 25.30
N LEU A 41 -13.54 4.41 25.20
CA LEU A 41 -13.66 3.39 26.26
C LEU A 41 -12.33 2.72 26.58
N TYR A 42 -11.51 2.46 25.56
CA TYR A 42 -10.18 1.88 25.74
C TYR A 42 -9.27 2.77 26.58
N CYS A 43 -9.12 4.03 26.21
CA CYS A 43 -8.28 4.97 26.96
C CYS A 43 -8.77 5.15 28.40
N LYS A 44 -10.08 5.21 28.59
CA LYS A 44 -10.70 5.28 29.91
C LYS A 44 -10.39 4.05 30.76
N GLU A 45 -10.52 2.83 30.19
CA GLU A 45 -10.21 1.58 30.88
C GLU A 45 -8.73 1.47 31.26
N LYS A 46 -7.83 1.88 30.34
CA LYS A 46 -6.37 1.86 30.56
C LYS A 46 -5.88 3.01 31.47
N GLY A 47 -6.71 4.01 31.74
CA GLY A 47 -6.33 5.21 32.50
C GLY A 47 -5.28 6.07 31.78
N VAL A 48 -5.37 6.18 30.48
CA VAL A 48 -4.43 6.94 29.62
C VAL A 48 -5.18 7.98 28.78
N LYS A 49 -4.44 8.96 28.23
CA LYS A 49 -5.02 10.01 27.40
C LYS A 49 -5.04 9.65 25.90
N SER A 50 -4.20 8.69 25.48
CA SER A 50 -4.08 8.29 24.08
C SER A 50 -3.59 6.84 23.98
N GLU A 51 -3.82 6.21 22.83
CA GLU A 51 -3.27 4.90 22.50
C GLU A 51 -1.74 4.89 22.61
N ARG A 52 -1.09 5.93 22.07
CA ARG A 52 0.37 6.06 22.12
C ARG A 52 0.88 5.97 23.56
N GLN A 53 0.26 6.66 24.50
CA GLN A 53 0.66 6.61 25.92
C GLN A 53 0.57 5.19 26.48
N TRP A 54 -0.49 4.45 26.15
CA TRP A 54 -0.60 3.05 26.56
C TRP A 54 0.52 2.19 25.96
N ARG A 55 0.79 2.34 24.65
CA ARG A 55 1.81 1.56 23.96
C ARG A 55 3.22 1.84 24.50
N GLU A 56 3.52 3.07 24.87
CA GLU A 56 4.75 3.44 25.57
C GLU A 56 4.85 2.77 26.95
N ILE A 57 3.77 2.70 27.71
CA ILE A 57 3.71 1.96 28.99
C ILE A 57 3.87 0.45 28.76
N ALA A 58 3.17 -0.10 27.78
CA ALA A 58 3.19 -1.53 27.46
C ALA A 58 4.60 -2.01 27.07
N ARG A 59 5.28 -1.27 26.18
CA ARG A 59 6.66 -1.61 25.76
C ARG A 59 7.66 -1.61 26.93
N GLU A 60 7.55 -0.65 27.86
CA GLU A 60 8.43 -0.61 29.05
C GLU A 60 8.15 -1.78 30.00
N LYS A 61 6.90 -2.23 30.08
CA LYS A 61 6.49 -3.38 30.91
C LYS A 61 6.67 -4.73 30.21
N GLY A 62 7.08 -4.76 28.92
CA GLY A 62 7.17 -5.99 28.14
C GLY A 62 5.81 -6.64 27.90
N ILE A 63 4.75 -5.85 27.71
CA ILE A 63 3.39 -6.32 27.41
C ILE A 63 3.20 -6.25 25.90
N PRO A 64 3.03 -7.37 25.17
CA PRO A 64 2.77 -7.34 23.73
C PRO A 64 1.40 -6.73 23.46
N CYS A 65 1.32 -5.73 22.58
CA CYS A 65 0.07 -5.25 22.03
C CYS A 65 -0.33 -6.09 20.82
N THR A 66 -1.62 -6.12 20.49
CA THR A 66 -2.14 -6.78 19.29
C THR A 66 -3.12 -5.88 18.58
N CYS A 67 -3.16 -6.02 17.26
CA CYS A 67 -4.08 -5.33 16.38
C CYS A 67 -4.85 -6.35 15.52
N MET A 68 -6.00 -5.96 15.02
CA MET A 68 -6.76 -6.68 13.99
C MET A 68 -7.24 -5.70 12.93
N ASN A 69 -7.38 -6.17 11.69
CA ASN A 69 -8.10 -5.46 10.66
C ASN A 69 -9.56 -5.89 10.70
N ILE A 70 -10.48 -4.95 10.52
CA ILE A 70 -11.90 -5.24 10.41
C ILE A 70 -12.62 -4.18 9.55
N GLY A 71 -13.44 -4.65 8.63
CA GLY A 71 -14.30 -3.83 7.79
C GLY A 71 -15.24 -4.75 7.02
N LEU A 72 -16.47 -4.91 7.51
CA LEU A 72 -17.53 -5.63 6.80
C LEU A 72 -18.27 -4.67 5.87
N SER A 73 -19.30 -5.14 5.17
CA SER A 73 -19.96 -4.33 4.13
C SER A 73 -20.63 -3.04 4.66
N THR A 74 -21.00 -3.01 5.93
CA THR A 74 -21.63 -1.86 6.58
C THR A 74 -21.02 -1.60 7.96
N TRP A 75 -21.24 -0.37 8.48
CA TRP A 75 -20.83 -0.06 9.85
C TRP A 75 -21.59 -0.91 10.88
N ASP A 76 -22.89 -1.12 10.72
CA ASP A 76 -23.67 -1.93 11.66
C ASP A 76 -23.16 -3.37 11.75
N GLU A 77 -22.82 -4.02 10.62
CA GLU A 77 -22.25 -5.36 10.60
C GLU A 77 -20.85 -5.37 11.25
N THR A 78 -20.02 -4.35 10.98
CA THR A 78 -18.69 -4.20 11.56
C THR A 78 -18.76 -4.01 13.08
N ARG A 79 -19.70 -3.19 13.57
CA ARG A 79 -19.95 -2.97 15.00
C ARG A 79 -20.37 -4.26 15.71
N ASP A 80 -21.34 -4.98 15.14
CA ASP A 80 -21.83 -6.25 15.71
C ASP A 80 -20.69 -7.31 15.74
N ALA A 81 -19.81 -7.30 14.73
CA ALA A 81 -18.64 -8.16 14.68
C ALA A 81 -17.62 -7.79 15.79
N LEU A 82 -17.38 -6.50 16.04
CA LEU A 82 -16.51 -6.02 17.13
C LEU A 82 -17.01 -6.48 18.51
N GLU A 83 -18.33 -6.38 18.76
CA GLU A 83 -18.96 -6.87 20.00
C GLU A 83 -18.73 -8.37 20.15
N ASN A 84 -19.00 -9.16 19.11
CA ASN A 84 -18.82 -10.61 19.13
C ASN A 84 -17.36 -11.02 19.37
N ILE A 85 -16.39 -10.35 18.74
CA ILE A 85 -14.95 -10.62 18.93
C ILE A 85 -14.54 -10.32 20.38
N TYR A 86 -15.00 -9.20 20.93
CA TYR A 86 -14.70 -8.81 22.29
C TYR A 86 -15.30 -9.82 23.30
N GLU A 87 -16.57 -10.22 23.14
CA GLU A 87 -17.25 -11.20 23.98
C GLU A 87 -16.59 -12.59 23.90
N ASP A 88 -16.22 -13.06 22.68
CA ASP A 88 -15.51 -14.33 22.50
C ASP A 88 -14.17 -14.35 23.27
N ALA A 89 -13.42 -13.25 23.23
CA ALA A 89 -12.17 -13.14 24.00
C ALA A 89 -12.42 -13.27 25.51
N LEU A 90 -13.45 -12.62 26.05
CA LEU A 90 -13.82 -12.72 27.45
C LEU A 90 -14.27 -14.13 27.82
N VAL A 91 -15.09 -14.78 26.99
CA VAL A 91 -15.55 -16.18 27.22
C VAL A 91 -14.37 -17.14 27.22
N ARG A 92 -13.39 -16.96 26.36
CA ARG A 92 -12.16 -17.77 26.32
C ARG A 92 -11.18 -17.44 27.45
N GLY A 93 -11.39 -16.35 28.18
CA GLY A 93 -10.47 -15.89 29.21
C GLY A 93 -9.14 -15.38 28.67
N ILE A 94 -9.12 -14.90 27.43
CA ILE A 94 -7.96 -14.26 26.82
C ILE A 94 -8.11 -12.73 26.82
N ARG A 95 -6.99 -12.03 26.81
CA ARG A 95 -6.99 -10.57 26.69
C ARG A 95 -7.49 -10.18 25.29
N PRO A 96 -8.53 -9.32 25.18
CA PRO A 96 -8.99 -8.81 23.89
C PRO A 96 -7.87 -8.12 23.10
N PRO A 97 -8.02 -7.90 21.79
CA PRO A 97 -7.12 -7.06 21.02
C PRO A 97 -7.00 -5.67 21.65
N ASP A 98 -5.82 -5.07 21.57
CA ASP A 98 -5.62 -3.71 22.07
C ASP A 98 -6.15 -2.66 21.09
N ARG A 99 -6.15 -3.00 19.79
CA ARG A 99 -6.49 -2.08 18.71
C ARG A 99 -7.20 -2.81 17.57
N PHE A 100 -8.00 -2.07 16.82
CA PHE A 100 -8.43 -2.47 15.46
C PHE A 100 -8.16 -1.36 14.46
N ASN A 101 -7.79 -1.73 13.25
CA ASN A 101 -7.75 -0.85 12.09
C ASN A 101 -9.10 -0.97 11.38
N LEU A 102 -9.78 0.16 11.22
CA LEU A 102 -11.01 0.20 10.44
C LEU A 102 -10.64 0.18 8.94
N ILE A 103 -11.00 -0.92 8.26
CA ILE A 103 -10.85 -1.04 6.81
C ILE A 103 -12.09 -0.46 6.16
N ALA A 104 -12.08 0.86 5.98
CA ALA A 104 -13.21 1.60 5.43
C ALA A 104 -13.18 1.61 3.90
N GLU A 105 -14.33 1.79 3.26
CA GLU A 105 -14.41 1.92 1.81
C GLU A 105 -13.81 3.24 1.31
N ARG A 106 -13.41 3.30 0.02
CA ARG A 106 -12.73 4.47 -0.57
C ARG A 106 -13.56 5.75 -0.58
N ARG A 107 -14.90 5.66 -0.48
CA ARG A 107 -15.75 6.85 -0.31
C ARG A 107 -15.41 7.68 0.93
N MET A 108 -14.82 7.05 1.97
CA MET A 108 -14.35 7.78 3.15
C MET A 108 -13.24 8.78 2.82
N GLY A 109 -12.44 8.53 1.80
CA GLY A 109 -11.42 9.48 1.32
C GLY A 109 -11.97 10.69 0.59
N LEU A 110 -13.26 10.70 0.20
CA LEU A 110 -13.92 11.85 -0.41
C LEU A 110 -14.42 12.84 0.66
N PRO A 111 -14.53 14.14 0.34
CA PRO A 111 -15.23 15.08 1.17
C PRO A 111 -16.66 14.59 1.49
N LYS A 112 -17.15 14.83 2.71
CA LYS A 112 -18.47 14.36 3.16
C LYS A 112 -19.59 14.66 2.17
N SER A 113 -19.56 15.85 1.56
CA SER A 113 -20.57 16.29 0.59
C SER A 113 -20.58 15.47 -0.72
N LYS A 114 -19.54 14.67 -0.98
CA LYS A 114 -19.38 13.90 -2.21
C LYS A 114 -19.57 12.39 -2.03
N ARG A 115 -19.52 11.88 -0.81
CA ARG A 115 -19.61 10.44 -0.53
C ARG A 115 -20.88 9.78 -1.07
N ALA A 116 -22.03 10.45 -0.94
CA ALA A 116 -23.31 9.92 -1.41
C ALA A 116 -23.46 9.92 -2.95
N GLU A 117 -22.64 10.66 -3.67
CA GLU A 117 -22.63 10.71 -5.13
C GLU A 117 -21.83 9.55 -5.76
N ALA A 118 -20.89 8.97 -5.00
CA ALA A 118 -20.04 7.88 -5.45
C ALA A 118 -20.70 6.50 -5.22
N PRO A 119 -20.45 5.51 -6.09
CA PRO A 119 -20.92 4.15 -5.89
C PRO A 119 -20.36 3.55 -4.60
N GLN A 120 -21.15 2.66 -3.99
CA GLN A 120 -20.71 1.87 -2.85
C GLN A 120 -19.61 0.89 -3.28
N GLU A 121 -18.60 0.75 -2.41
CA GLU A 121 -17.54 -0.23 -2.55
C GLU A 121 -17.52 -1.17 -1.33
N THR A 122 -16.50 -2.01 -1.22
CA THR A 122 -16.31 -2.90 -0.07
C THR A 122 -15.82 -2.13 1.15
N GLY A 123 -16.37 -2.42 2.30
CA GLY A 123 -16.05 -1.79 3.57
C GLY A 123 -17.13 -0.84 4.08
N PRO A 124 -17.09 -0.44 5.35
CA PRO A 124 -18.05 0.48 5.94
C PRO A 124 -17.74 1.93 5.56
N CYS A 125 -18.81 2.70 5.33
CA CYS A 125 -18.78 4.16 5.29
C CYS A 125 -19.41 4.73 6.55
N LEU A 126 -18.76 5.70 7.18
CA LEU A 126 -19.29 6.40 8.35
C LEU A 126 -20.04 7.65 7.88
N TRP A 127 -21.32 7.70 8.13
CA TRP A 127 -22.19 8.72 7.57
C TRP A 127 -22.44 9.90 8.49
N ASP A 128 -22.53 9.65 9.80
CA ASP A 128 -22.93 10.65 10.76
C ASP A 128 -22.12 10.60 12.08
N GLU A 129 -22.42 11.52 12.99
CA GLU A 129 -21.73 11.61 14.29
C GLU A 129 -21.96 10.38 15.16
N LYS A 130 -23.07 9.66 14.97
CA LYS A 130 -23.37 8.44 15.72
C LYS A 130 -22.41 7.32 15.32
N ASP A 131 -22.21 7.10 14.03
CA ASP A 131 -21.28 6.08 13.52
C ASP A 131 -19.87 6.31 14.06
N TRP A 132 -19.39 7.55 14.00
CA TRP A 132 -18.09 7.94 14.56
C TRP A 132 -18.00 7.73 16.06
N TRP A 133 -19.06 8.09 16.81
CA TRP A 133 -19.10 7.90 18.26
C TRP A 133 -19.07 6.41 18.63
N GLU A 134 -19.81 5.58 17.94
CA GLU A 134 -19.84 4.13 18.16
C GLU A 134 -18.48 3.47 17.96
N LEU A 135 -17.61 3.95 17.06
CA LEU A 135 -16.25 3.43 16.91
C LEU A 135 -15.46 3.34 18.22
N THR A 136 -15.62 4.30 19.09
CA THR A 136 -14.86 4.39 20.35
C THR A 136 -15.66 3.98 21.57
N GLN A 137 -16.98 3.78 21.46
CA GLN A 137 -17.89 3.54 22.57
C GLN A 137 -18.59 2.17 22.53
N THR A 138 -18.37 1.35 21.50
CA THR A 138 -18.98 0.00 21.39
C THR A 138 -18.23 -0.98 22.31
N VAL A 139 -16.93 -1.09 22.17
CA VAL A 139 -16.07 -2.00 22.95
C VAL A 139 -14.78 -1.29 23.37
N PRO A 140 -14.13 -1.69 24.48
CA PRO A 140 -12.86 -1.09 24.91
C PRO A 140 -11.66 -1.65 24.12
N ILE A 141 -11.73 -1.58 22.80
CA ILE A 141 -10.66 -1.81 21.83
C ILE A 141 -10.43 -0.49 21.10
N GLN A 142 -9.19 0.01 21.06
CA GLN A 142 -8.91 1.30 20.45
C GLN A 142 -9.03 1.24 18.93
N PRO A 143 -9.88 2.06 18.28
CA PRO A 143 -9.85 2.19 16.84
C PRO A 143 -8.66 3.01 16.35
N GLU A 144 -8.12 2.61 15.22
CA GLU A 144 -7.39 3.48 14.33
C GLU A 144 -8.29 3.89 13.18
N ALA A 145 -8.31 5.17 12.86
CA ALA A 145 -8.86 5.65 11.62
C ALA A 145 -7.80 5.38 10.51
N ALA A 146 -7.78 4.15 9.98
CA ALA A 146 -6.73 3.65 9.12
C ALA A 146 -7.02 3.94 7.63
N ASP A 147 -7.71 3.03 6.95
CA ASP A 147 -7.90 3.14 5.52
C ASP A 147 -8.82 4.30 5.13
N ASN A 148 -8.38 5.03 4.12
CA ASN A 148 -9.14 6.10 3.46
C ASN A 148 -9.49 7.29 4.39
N MET A 149 -8.80 7.43 5.52
CA MET A 149 -9.09 8.50 6.48
C MET A 149 -8.20 9.72 6.28
N ILE A 150 -6.90 9.51 5.96
CA ILE A 150 -5.99 10.59 5.58
C ILE A 150 -5.22 10.17 4.31
N GLY A 151 -4.84 11.13 3.47
CA GLY A 151 -4.27 10.87 2.14
C GLY A 151 -5.21 11.27 1.00
N GLY A 152 -6.53 11.21 1.23
CA GLY A 152 -7.56 11.61 0.26
C GLY A 152 -8.02 13.06 0.39
N PRO A 153 -8.87 13.52 -0.54
CA PRO A 153 -9.45 14.88 -0.50
C PRO A 153 -10.34 15.14 0.74
N GLY A 154 -10.88 14.09 1.38
CA GLY A 154 -11.67 14.16 2.62
C GLY A 154 -10.86 14.16 3.92
N SER A 155 -9.54 14.20 3.86
CA SER A 155 -8.64 14.06 5.02
C SER A 155 -8.98 14.98 6.19
N LEU A 156 -9.27 16.26 5.92
CA LEU A 156 -9.57 17.22 6.97
C LEU A 156 -10.86 16.87 7.72
N ASP A 157 -11.91 16.48 7.01
CA ASP A 157 -13.20 16.09 7.61
C ASP A 157 -13.00 14.88 8.54
N ASN A 158 -12.30 13.86 8.05
CA ASN A 158 -12.07 12.62 8.79
C ASN A 158 -11.22 12.84 10.05
N VAL A 159 -10.14 13.61 9.94
CA VAL A 159 -9.27 13.91 11.10
C VAL A 159 -10.04 14.65 12.19
N LEU A 160 -10.86 15.62 11.83
CA LEU A 160 -11.66 16.37 12.79
C LEU A 160 -12.68 15.46 13.51
N ASP A 161 -13.36 14.56 12.79
CA ASP A 161 -14.31 13.64 13.41
C ASP A 161 -13.63 12.57 14.26
N ALA A 162 -12.52 12.00 13.78
CA ALA A 162 -11.72 11.03 14.53
C ALA A 162 -11.28 11.59 15.90
N LEU A 163 -10.72 12.80 15.91
CA LEU A 163 -10.27 13.43 17.15
C LEU A 163 -11.43 13.71 18.13
N LYS A 164 -12.60 14.17 17.63
CA LYS A 164 -13.77 14.45 18.46
C LYS A 164 -14.25 13.23 19.24
N VAL A 165 -14.07 12.03 18.70
CA VAL A 165 -14.53 10.80 19.35
C VAL A 165 -13.42 10.07 20.12
N GLY A 166 -12.20 10.58 20.15
CA GLY A 166 -11.08 10.02 20.91
C GLY A 166 -10.20 9.05 20.14
N ILE A 167 -10.23 9.08 18.82
CA ILE A 167 -9.27 8.39 17.99
C ILE A 167 -7.99 9.24 17.94
N THR A 168 -6.87 8.68 18.37
CA THR A 168 -5.58 9.39 18.51
C THR A 168 -4.49 8.88 17.57
N CYS A 169 -4.78 7.88 16.72
CA CYS A 169 -3.96 7.44 15.63
C CYS A 169 -4.77 7.51 14.33
N VAL A 170 -4.30 8.29 13.37
CA VAL A 170 -5.00 8.49 12.09
C VAL A 170 -4.04 8.18 10.94
N GLY A 171 -4.43 7.29 10.06
CA GLY A 171 -3.73 6.81 8.86
C GLY A 171 -4.67 6.75 7.65
N VAL A 172 -4.22 6.40 6.51
CA VAL A 172 -2.85 6.08 6.16
C VAL A 172 -2.28 7.17 5.27
N LEU A 173 -1.19 7.83 5.69
CA LEU A 173 -0.65 8.95 4.93
C LEU A 173 -0.27 8.55 3.50
N SER A 174 0.39 7.40 3.31
CA SER A 174 0.88 6.95 1.99
C SER A 174 -0.20 6.96 0.90
N GLN A 175 -1.46 6.90 1.27
CA GLN A 175 -2.59 7.02 0.33
C GLN A 175 -2.67 8.39 -0.37
N TYR A 176 -1.88 9.40 0.03
CA TYR A 176 -1.79 10.64 -0.74
C TYR A 176 -1.25 10.41 -2.16
N THR A 177 -0.53 9.32 -2.38
CA THR A 177 -0.02 8.94 -3.71
C THR A 177 -1.10 8.41 -4.65
N TRP A 178 -2.28 8.06 -4.13
CA TRP A 178 -3.37 7.48 -4.91
C TRP A 178 -4.09 8.53 -5.76
N ARG A 179 -4.60 8.08 -6.92
CA ARG A 179 -5.69 8.75 -7.61
C ARG A 179 -6.99 8.28 -6.98
N TRP A 180 -7.76 9.23 -6.45
CA TRP A 180 -9.03 8.91 -5.82
C TRP A 180 -10.13 8.78 -6.88
N PRO A 181 -10.94 7.73 -6.84
CA PRO A 181 -12.06 7.60 -7.74
C PRO A 181 -13.02 8.79 -7.55
N TYR A 182 -13.55 9.28 -8.66
CA TYR A 182 -14.47 10.45 -8.70
C TYR A 182 -13.87 11.77 -8.21
N TRP A 183 -12.54 11.88 -8.18
CA TRP A 183 -11.80 13.07 -7.78
C TRP A 183 -10.55 13.25 -8.63
N ASP A 184 -10.48 14.36 -9.38
CA ASP A 184 -9.40 14.67 -10.32
C ASP A 184 -8.61 15.93 -9.93
N ASP A 185 -8.93 16.56 -8.79
CA ASP A 185 -8.24 17.75 -8.28
C ASP A 185 -7.12 17.36 -7.29
N GLU A 186 -5.93 17.13 -7.83
CA GLU A 186 -4.74 16.75 -7.07
C GLU A 186 -4.28 17.86 -6.10
N THR A 187 -4.46 19.13 -6.46
CA THR A 187 -4.12 20.28 -5.61
C THR A 187 -4.98 20.27 -4.35
N THR A 188 -6.29 20.18 -4.51
CA THR A 188 -7.23 20.15 -3.36
C THR A 188 -6.99 18.93 -2.47
N GLN A 189 -6.63 17.78 -3.04
CA GLN A 189 -6.28 16.60 -2.24
C GLN A 189 -5.06 16.90 -1.35
N VAL A 190 -3.94 17.38 -1.93
CA VAL A 190 -2.73 17.66 -1.15
C VAL A 190 -2.97 18.77 -0.11
N VAL A 191 -3.72 19.81 -0.45
CA VAL A 191 -4.11 20.86 0.50
C VAL A 191 -4.88 20.28 1.69
N SER A 192 -5.84 19.37 1.43
CA SER A 192 -6.62 18.71 2.49
C SER A 192 -5.71 17.88 3.41
N VAL A 193 -4.79 17.09 2.84
CA VAL A 193 -3.82 16.27 3.57
C VAL A 193 -2.91 17.13 4.46
N VAL A 194 -2.28 18.15 3.89
CA VAL A 194 -1.36 19.04 4.62
C VAL A 194 -2.08 19.78 5.76
N LYS A 195 -3.30 20.25 5.49
CA LYS A 195 -4.12 20.93 6.50
C LYS A 195 -4.54 19.99 7.62
N ALA A 196 -4.96 18.76 7.29
CA ALA A 196 -5.27 17.70 8.25
C ALA A 196 -4.04 17.36 9.13
N ALA A 197 -2.87 17.22 8.51
CA ALA A 197 -1.62 16.99 9.22
C ALA A 197 -1.27 18.16 10.18
N GLY A 198 -1.57 19.42 9.80
CA GLY A 198 -1.46 20.58 10.68
C GLY A 198 -2.37 20.47 11.92
N VAL A 199 -3.59 19.96 11.76
CA VAL A 199 -4.51 19.67 12.89
C VAL A 199 -3.88 18.64 13.83
N LEU A 200 -3.31 17.56 13.30
CA LEU A 200 -2.64 16.52 14.11
C LEU A 200 -1.40 17.07 14.82
N ALA A 201 -0.64 17.96 14.17
CA ALA A 201 0.52 18.63 14.77
C ALA A 201 0.14 19.45 16.01
N ALA A 202 -1.00 20.14 15.99
CA ALA A 202 -1.50 20.90 17.14
C ALA A 202 -1.85 20.01 18.33
N LYS A 203 -2.08 18.71 18.11
CA LYS A 203 -2.45 17.71 19.13
C LYS A 203 -1.33 16.71 19.48
N LYS A 204 -0.13 16.92 18.97
CA LYS A 204 1.04 16.06 19.24
C LYS A 204 1.31 15.87 20.73
N ALA A 205 1.16 16.94 21.53
CA ALA A 205 1.37 16.90 22.98
C ALA A 205 0.31 16.06 23.72
N ASP A 206 -0.85 15.84 23.13
CA ASP A 206 -1.92 15.00 23.65
C ASP A 206 -1.74 13.53 23.24
N GLY A 207 -0.65 13.19 22.55
CA GLY A 207 -0.32 11.84 22.13
C GLY A 207 -0.94 11.42 20.78
N VAL A 208 -1.44 12.39 20.02
CA VAL A 208 -1.94 12.14 18.67
C VAL A 208 -0.80 11.81 17.71
N VAL A 209 -1.03 10.82 16.86
CA VAL A 209 -0.07 10.26 15.91
C VAL A 209 -0.64 10.26 14.50
N PHE A 210 0.23 10.56 13.56
CA PHE A 210 0.01 10.49 12.14
C PHE A 210 0.63 9.20 11.61
N ASP A 211 -0.16 8.27 11.11
CA ASP A 211 0.31 6.97 10.65
C ASP A 211 0.49 6.91 9.14
N SER A 212 1.45 6.11 8.69
CA SER A 212 1.64 5.78 7.28
C SER A 212 1.98 4.30 7.12
N TYR A 213 1.20 3.61 6.31
CA TYR A 213 1.48 2.25 5.87
C TYR A 213 2.23 2.30 4.54
N LEU A 214 3.51 1.96 4.56
CA LEU A 214 4.47 2.19 3.47
C LEU A 214 4.14 1.47 2.16
N GLU A 215 3.17 0.58 2.16
CA GLU A 215 2.79 -0.29 1.05
C GLU A 215 1.31 -0.31 0.72
N ASP A 216 0.56 0.53 1.36
CA ASP A 216 -0.88 0.48 1.25
C ASP A 216 -1.36 0.57 -0.21
N GLY A 217 -2.23 -0.38 -0.58
CA GLY A 217 -2.84 -0.48 -1.90
C GLY A 217 -1.94 -0.86 -3.08
N TYR A 218 -0.64 -1.04 -2.87
CA TYR A 218 0.33 -1.37 -3.92
C TYR A 218 1.37 -2.39 -3.46
N PRO A 219 1.02 -3.66 -3.21
CA PRO A 219 1.99 -4.69 -2.88
C PRO A 219 3.09 -4.76 -3.93
N GLY A 220 4.35 -4.61 -3.52
CA GLY A 220 5.48 -4.69 -4.42
C GLY A 220 5.78 -3.44 -5.24
N VAL A 221 5.33 -2.27 -4.83
CA VAL A 221 5.68 -0.99 -5.48
C VAL A 221 7.17 -0.73 -5.44
N PHE A 222 7.82 -0.88 -4.28
CA PHE A 222 9.27 -0.81 -4.19
C PHE A 222 9.91 -2.18 -4.45
N HIS A 223 11.01 -2.16 -5.20
CA HIS A 223 11.79 -3.34 -5.53
C HIS A 223 12.92 -3.60 -4.54
N ASP A 224 13.24 -2.61 -3.71
CA ASP A 224 14.30 -2.65 -2.72
C ASP A 224 13.76 -2.35 -1.32
N TYR A 225 13.99 -3.23 -0.36
CA TYR A 225 13.63 -2.96 1.04
C TYR A 225 14.32 -1.71 1.61
N ALA A 226 15.47 -1.29 1.06
CA ALA A 226 16.09 -0.03 1.46
C ALA A 226 15.28 1.20 0.99
N SER A 227 14.54 1.08 -0.11
CA SER A 227 13.64 2.14 -0.58
C SER A 227 12.48 2.39 0.39
N TYR A 228 11.92 1.34 1.03
CA TYR A 228 10.93 1.51 2.11
C TYR A 228 11.47 2.35 3.27
N ILE A 229 12.71 2.09 3.69
CA ILE A 229 13.34 2.87 4.77
C ILE A 229 13.54 4.32 4.34
N GLY A 230 14.00 4.54 3.10
CA GLY A 230 14.20 5.88 2.54
C GLY A 230 12.89 6.66 2.39
N TRP A 231 11.83 5.98 1.94
CA TRP A 231 10.49 6.56 1.84
C TRP A 231 9.93 6.93 3.21
N ALA A 232 10.04 6.04 4.21
CA ALA A 232 9.64 6.34 5.57
C ALA A 232 10.39 7.55 6.15
N MET A 233 11.68 7.71 5.84
CA MET A 233 12.45 8.90 6.23
C MET A 233 11.92 10.15 5.54
N LEU A 234 11.51 10.07 4.27
CA LEU A 234 11.00 11.21 3.51
C LEU A 234 9.62 11.65 4.01
N GLU A 235 8.71 10.70 4.27
CA GLU A 235 7.41 11.00 4.88
C GLU A 235 7.57 11.55 6.30
N ARG A 236 8.48 10.99 7.09
CA ARG A 236 8.82 11.51 8.43
C ARG A 236 9.34 12.93 8.36
N TYR A 237 10.23 13.24 7.40
CA TYR A 237 10.72 14.60 7.18
C TYR A 237 9.55 15.57 6.93
N VAL A 238 8.62 15.21 6.07
CA VAL A 238 7.42 16.04 5.83
C VAL A 238 6.57 16.16 7.09
N ALA A 239 6.26 15.05 7.74
CA ALA A 239 5.34 15.03 8.89
C ALA A 239 5.95 15.67 10.15
N GLU A 240 7.19 15.34 10.50
CA GLU A 240 7.82 15.77 11.76
C GLU A 240 8.59 17.08 11.62
N ASP A 241 9.42 17.21 10.57
CA ASP A 241 10.32 18.37 10.44
C ASP A 241 9.62 19.58 9.78
N LEU A 242 8.77 19.35 8.77
CA LEU A 242 8.09 20.45 8.07
C LEU A 242 6.75 20.82 8.70
N ILE A 243 5.95 19.83 9.14
CA ILE A 243 4.59 20.06 9.68
C ILE A 243 4.61 20.10 11.22
N GLY A 244 5.46 19.33 11.86
CA GLY A 244 5.59 19.28 13.32
C GLY A 244 4.68 18.24 14.02
N ALA A 245 4.05 17.35 13.28
CA ALA A 245 3.23 16.25 13.82
C ALA A 245 4.10 15.15 14.45
N ALA A 246 3.49 14.13 15.06
CA ALA A 246 4.18 12.90 15.43
C ALA A 246 3.87 11.85 14.36
N TYR A 247 4.89 11.20 13.83
CA TYR A 247 4.78 10.24 12.74
C TYR A 247 5.10 8.82 13.21
N ALA A 248 4.23 7.87 12.87
CA ALA A 248 4.47 6.44 13.04
C ALA A 248 4.50 5.76 11.67
N SER A 249 5.44 4.85 11.48
CA SER A 249 5.45 3.97 10.31
C SER A 249 4.64 2.71 10.62
N SER A 250 4.00 2.16 9.59
CA SER A 250 3.45 0.81 9.57
C SER A 250 4.05 0.05 8.41
N TRP A 251 4.20 -1.25 8.54
CA TRP A 251 4.84 -2.08 7.52
C TRP A 251 4.45 -3.55 7.67
N GLY A 252 4.60 -4.32 6.60
CA GLY A 252 4.43 -5.78 6.58
C GLY A 252 3.56 -6.24 5.41
N GLY A 253 3.23 -7.53 5.40
CA GLY A 253 2.41 -8.12 4.33
C GLY A 253 3.20 -8.61 3.11
N LEU A 254 4.51 -8.36 3.03
CA LEU A 254 5.31 -8.44 1.81
C LEU A 254 6.39 -9.51 1.80
N THR A 255 6.63 -10.17 2.90
CA THR A 255 7.62 -11.24 2.97
C THR A 255 7.22 -12.28 3.98
N GLN A 256 7.31 -13.54 3.58
CA GLN A 256 7.18 -14.67 4.52
C GLN A 256 8.51 -15.00 5.20
N ASN A 257 9.57 -14.20 4.95
CA ASN A 257 10.86 -14.37 5.60
C ASN A 257 10.92 -13.56 6.91
N PRO A 258 10.82 -14.19 8.08
CA PRO A 258 10.74 -13.51 9.36
C PRO A 258 12.02 -12.77 9.72
N ILE A 259 13.17 -13.17 9.15
CA ILE A 259 14.46 -12.48 9.34
C ILE A 259 14.45 -11.13 8.62
N ILE A 260 13.94 -11.09 7.40
CA ILE A 260 13.78 -9.85 6.63
C ILE A 260 12.77 -8.94 7.32
N LYS A 261 11.60 -9.47 7.71
CA LYS A 261 10.57 -8.71 8.40
C LYS A 261 11.10 -8.06 9.68
N SER A 262 11.80 -8.82 10.51
CA SER A 262 12.45 -8.29 11.72
C SER A 262 13.49 -7.23 11.40
N ALA A 263 14.31 -7.42 10.36
CA ALA A 263 15.35 -6.48 9.98
C ALA A 263 14.77 -5.15 9.47
N VAL A 264 13.71 -5.17 8.65
CA VAL A 264 13.01 -3.97 8.19
C VAL A 264 12.36 -3.23 9.37
N THR A 265 11.67 -3.96 10.26
CA THR A 265 11.08 -3.39 11.48
C THR A 265 12.14 -2.66 12.32
N LEU A 266 13.30 -3.29 12.54
CA LEU A 266 14.41 -2.65 13.26
C LEU A 266 15.05 -1.49 12.50
N ALA A 267 15.05 -1.52 11.18
CA ALA A 267 15.53 -0.41 10.37
C ALA A 267 14.60 0.81 10.45
N LEU A 268 13.28 0.60 10.44
CA LEU A 268 12.29 1.66 10.66
C LEU A 268 12.45 2.31 12.04
N GLU A 269 12.67 1.50 13.11
CA GLU A 269 12.96 2.05 14.44
C GLU A 269 14.30 2.81 14.48
N ALA A 270 15.33 2.32 13.80
CA ALA A 270 16.65 2.97 13.78
C ALA A 270 16.66 4.34 13.07
N VAL A 271 15.67 4.62 12.22
CA VAL A 271 15.46 5.92 11.57
C VAL A 271 14.33 6.73 12.22
N ASN A 272 13.91 6.37 13.42
CA ASN A 272 12.83 6.97 14.20
C ASN A 272 13.39 7.71 15.44
N PRO A 273 13.88 8.95 15.31
CA PRO A 273 14.56 9.67 16.39
C PRO A 273 13.66 9.97 17.57
N ASN A 274 12.36 10.15 17.34
CA ASN A 274 11.38 10.48 18.36
C ASN A 274 10.79 9.24 19.06
N ARG A 275 11.19 8.04 18.62
CA ARG A 275 10.73 6.77 19.17
C ARG A 275 9.21 6.66 19.33
N VAL A 276 8.46 7.26 18.40
CA VAL A 276 7.02 7.02 18.28
C VAL A 276 6.83 5.53 17.97
N PRO A 277 6.04 4.77 18.74
CA PRO A 277 5.86 3.35 18.47
C PRO A 277 5.44 3.10 17.00
N ILE A 278 6.06 2.13 16.34
CA ILE A 278 5.60 1.66 15.02
C ILE A 278 4.12 1.30 15.14
N SER A 279 3.28 1.83 14.26
CA SER A 279 1.83 1.80 14.46
C SER A 279 1.31 0.37 14.42
N PHE A 280 1.53 -0.36 13.33
CA PHE A 280 1.26 -1.79 13.25
C PHE A 280 2.28 -2.52 12.39
N LEU A 281 2.30 -3.84 12.51
CA LEU A 281 3.00 -4.75 11.60
C LEU A 281 1.95 -5.64 10.95
N GLN A 282 1.70 -5.41 9.66
CA GLN A 282 0.76 -6.22 8.89
C GLN A 282 1.23 -7.68 8.82
N GLY A 283 0.31 -8.62 8.98
CA GLY A 283 0.59 -10.04 8.82
C GLY A 283 1.00 -10.38 7.38
N ASP A 284 1.89 -11.35 7.22
CA ASP A 284 2.44 -11.70 5.91
C ASP A 284 1.45 -12.53 5.10
N THR A 285 0.95 -11.97 4.01
CA THR A 285 -0.07 -12.58 3.14
C THR A 285 0.40 -12.77 1.70
N ILE A 286 1.55 -12.20 1.31
CA ILE A 286 2.02 -12.15 -0.09
C ILE A 286 2.13 -13.54 -0.76
N GLY A 287 2.38 -14.58 -0.01
CA GLY A 287 2.50 -15.95 -0.53
C GLY A 287 1.32 -16.83 -0.14
N ASN A 288 0.24 -16.27 0.41
CA ASN A 288 -0.92 -17.05 0.79
C ASN A 288 -1.59 -17.65 -0.45
N THR A 289 -2.13 -18.85 -0.27
CA THR A 289 -2.80 -19.65 -1.29
C THR A 289 -4.12 -20.18 -0.74
N PRO A 290 -4.98 -20.83 -1.54
CA PRO A 290 -6.16 -21.53 -1.02
C PRO A 290 -5.84 -22.68 -0.05
N ASP A 291 -4.57 -23.04 0.16
CA ASP A 291 -4.14 -23.97 1.21
C ASP A 291 -4.07 -23.26 2.58
N PHE A 292 -5.19 -23.25 3.28
CA PHE A 292 -5.31 -22.58 4.58
C PHE A 292 -4.42 -23.18 5.67
N ASP A 293 -4.07 -24.46 5.58
CA ASP A 293 -3.15 -25.10 6.53
C ASP A 293 -1.72 -24.57 6.35
N ALA A 294 -1.29 -24.36 5.11
CA ALA A 294 -0.02 -23.71 4.80
C ALA A 294 -0.01 -22.24 5.27
N ASN A 295 -1.08 -21.49 5.01
CA ASN A 295 -1.21 -20.10 5.45
C ASN A 295 -1.18 -19.98 6.99
N MET A 296 -1.74 -20.98 7.71
CA MET A 296 -1.68 -21.00 9.17
C MET A 296 -0.25 -21.14 9.70
N ALA A 297 0.61 -21.88 9.03
CA ALA A 297 2.02 -21.97 9.40
C ALA A 297 2.74 -20.63 9.20
N VAL A 298 2.43 -19.90 8.13
CA VAL A 298 2.95 -18.55 7.89
C VAL A 298 2.50 -17.59 8.99
N LEU A 299 1.21 -17.56 9.30
CA LEU A 299 0.63 -16.73 10.37
C LEU A 299 1.34 -16.93 11.71
N VAL A 300 1.48 -18.18 12.15
CA VAL A 300 2.13 -18.49 13.43
C VAL A 300 3.59 -18.05 13.45
N ASN A 301 4.33 -18.33 12.36
CA ASN A 301 5.73 -17.95 12.24
C ASN A 301 5.88 -16.43 12.27
N ASP A 302 5.06 -15.70 11.52
CA ASP A 302 5.07 -14.25 11.48
C ASP A 302 4.78 -13.63 12.86
N LEU A 303 3.72 -14.07 13.53
CA LEU A 303 3.37 -13.58 14.87
C LEU A 303 4.47 -13.82 15.90
N MET A 304 5.10 -15.01 15.85
CA MET A 304 6.20 -15.36 16.76
C MET A 304 7.37 -14.38 16.60
N PHE A 305 7.83 -14.16 15.36
CA PHE A 305 8.98 -13.30 15.10
C PHE A 305 8.68 -11.82 15.30
N SER A 306 7.51 -11.34 14.87
CA SER A 306 7.10 -9.94 15.07
C SER A 306 7.03 -9.58 16.56
N LYS A 307 6.40 -10.42 17.36
CA LYS A 307 6.29 -10.21 18.83
C LYS A 307 7.64 -10.36 19.53
N MET A 308 8.48 -11.33 19.15
CA MET A 308 9.82 -11.45 19.73
C MET A 308 10.68 -10.22 19.42
N THR A 309 10.64 -9.74 18.19
CA THR A 309 11.35 -8.51 17.80
C THR A 309 10.86 -7.32 18.63
N ASP A 310 9.54 -7.17 18.74
CA ASP A 310 8.92 -6.12 19.54
C ASP A 310 9.40 -6.13 21.00
N LEU A 311 9.27 -7.26 21.67
CA LEU A 311 9.63 -7.39 23.08
C LEU A 311 11.14 -7.19 23.34
N ARG A 312 11.98 -7.80 22.50
CA ARG A 312 13.43 -7.72 22.65
C ARG A 312 13.97 -6.30 22.52
N TYR A 313 13.47 -5.55 21.54
CA TYR A 313 13.95 -4.19 21.24
C TYR A 313 13.04 -3.10 21.81
N LYS A 314 11.98 -3.46 22.53
CA LYS A 314 11.01 -2.55 23.15
C LYS A 314 10.47 -1.54 22.13
N LEU A 315 9.86 -2.03 21.07
CA LEU A 315 9.38 -1.17 19.98
C LEU A 315 7.99 -0.61 20.28
N GLY A 316 7.13 -1.38 20.95
CA GLY A 316 5.74 -1.04 21.24
C GLY A 316 4.86 -1.16 20.00
N THR A 317 5.18 -2.09 19.09
CA THR A 317 4.37 -2.37 17.89
C THR A 317 3.06 -3.07 18.23
N ALA A 318 2.14 -3.11 17.26
CA ALA A 318 0.92 -3.91 17.34
C ALA A 318 0.83 -4.84 16.13
N PRO A 319 1.41 -6.06 16.20
CA PRO A 319 1.30 -7.03 15.11
C PRO A 319 -0.15 -7.43 14.85
N ILE A 320 -0.51 -7.48 13.56
CA ILE A 320 -1.82 -7.89 13.08
C ILE A 320 -1.80 -9.37 12.77
N ALA A 321 -2.73 -10.11 13.38
CA ALA A 321 -3.01 -11.49 13.01
C ALA A 321 -4.04 -11.49 11.88
N VAL A 322 -3.61 -11.80 10.67
CA VAL A 322 -4.47 -11.83 9.48
C VAL A 322 -5.11 -13.20 9.35
N PRO A 323 -6.46 -13.29 9.22
CA PRO A 323 -7.14 -14.56 8.98
C PRO A 323 -6.66 -15.21 7.68
N VAL A 324 -6.44 -16.52 7.72
CA VAL A 324 -5.89 -17.28 6.58
C VAL A 324 -6.82 -17.34 5.38
N THR A 325 -8.10 -17.03 5.57
CA THR A 325 -9.16 -16.99 4.55
C THR A 325 -9.24 -15.67 3.80
N GLU A 326 -8.49 -14.65 4.23
CA GLU A 326 -8.47 -13.32 3.57
C GLU A 326 -8.02 -13.39 2.11
N VAL A 327 -7.24 -14.41 1.74
CA VAL A 327 -6.83 -14.65 0.35
C VAL A 327 -8.02 -14.92 -0.60
N GLU A 328 -9.15 -15.38 -0.08
CA GLU A 328 -10.33 -15.73 -0.89
C GLU A 328 -11.53 -14.80 -0.65
N ARG A 329 -11.66 -14.24 0.53
CA ARG A 329 -12.85 -13.46 0.91
C ARG A 329 -12.60 -12.58 2.13
N ILE A 330 -13.50 -11.64 2.37
CA ILE A 330 -13.51 -10.86 3.61
C ILE A 330 -13.78 -11.82 4.78
N PRO A 331 -12.89 -11.88 5.79
CA PRO A 331 -13.07 -12.76 6.94
C PRO A 331 -14.26 -12.35 7.80
N ASP A 332 -14.99 -13.34 8.32
CA ASP A 332 -16.02 -13.10 9.31
C ASP A 332 -15.43 -12.88 10.72
N TRP A 333 -16.27 -12.46 11.68
CA TRP A 333 -15.83 -12.18 13.05
C TRP A 333 -15.24 -13.41 13.76
N LYS A 334 -15.66 -14.64 13.42
CA LYS A 334 -15.16 -15.88 14.06
C LYS A 334 -13.73 -16.17 13.61
N GLU A 335 -13.45 -15.93 12.36
CA GLU A 335 -12.11 -16.08 11.78
C GLU A 335 -11.15 -15.06 12.37
N ILE A 336 -11.59 -13.82 12.55
CA ILE A 336 -10.81 -12.78 13.22
C ILE A 336 -10.57 -13.15 14.69
N ALA A 337 -11.60 -13.58 15.43
CA ALA A 337 -11.46 -14.04 16.83
C ALA A 337 -10.54 -15.25 16.97
N GLN A 338 -10.59 -16.20 16.01
CA GLN A 338 -9.72 -17.35 15.97
C GLN A 338 -8.24 -16.96 15.91
N VAL A 339 -7.87 -16.08 14.96
CA VAL A 339 -6.46 -15.67 14.80
C VAL A 339 -5.99 -14.81 15.96
N GLN A 340 -6.88 -14.06 16.63
CA GLN A 340 -6.53 -13.37 17.89
C GLN A 340 -6.22 -14.38 19.01
N THR A 341 -6.97 -15.47 19.09
CA THR A 341 -6.68 -16.57 20.05
C THR A 341 -5.31 -17.18 19.76
N ILE A 342 -4.99 -17.47 18.49
CA ILE A 342 -3.66 -17.97 18.08
C ILE A 342 -2.57 -16.97 18.45
N SER A 343 -2.80 -15.69 18.17
CA SER A 343 -1.86 -14.61 18.48
C SER A 343 -1.52 -14.56 19.98
N ARG A 344 -2.54 -14.70 20.86
CA ARG A 344 -2.32 -14.78 22.32
C ARG A 344 -1.60 -16.06 22.73
N LYS A 345 -1.90 -17.18 22.08
CA LYS A 345 -1.21 -18.44 22.36
C LYS A 345 0.27 -18.39 21.99
N CYS A 346 0.63 -17.72 20.91
CA CYS A 346 2.03 -17.49 20.54
C CYS A 346 2.82 -16.80 21.66
N GLU A 347 2.21 -15.88 22.41
CA GLU A 347 2.88 -15.13 23.48
C GLU A 347 3.46 -16.05 24.57
N GLU A 348 2.82 -17.18 24.85
CA GLU A 348 3.28 -18.14 25.86
C GLU A 348 4.63 -18.81 25.50
N TYR A 349 4.93 -18.90 24.19
CA TYR A 349 6.16 -19.55 23.69
C TYR A 349 7.34 -18.59 23.55
N LEU A 350 7.11 -17.26 23.50
CA LEU A 350 8.16 -16.27 23.24
C LEU A 350 9.36 -16.39 24.22
N PRO A 351 9.16 -16.50 25.56
CA PRO A 351 10.28 -16.61 26.50
C PRO A 351 11.09 -17.91 26.34
N LEU A 352 10.50 -18.93 25.72
CA LEU A 352 11.13 -20.26 25.55
C LEU A 352 12.11 -20.29 24.37
N ILE A 353 11.86 -19.47 23.34
CA ILE A 353 12.59 -19.53 22.07
C ILE A 353 13.41 -18.28 21.76
N GLU A 354 13.26 -17.17 22.49
CA GLU A 354 13.93 -15.91 22.24
C GLU A 354 15.46 -16.06 22.07
N ASN A 355 16.08 -16.89 22.91
CA ASN A 355 17.54 -17.11 22.91
C ASN A 355 18.03 -18.09 21.82
N THR A 356 17.13 -18.63 21.00
CA THR A 356 17.49 -19.57 19.93
C THR A 356 17.75 -18.87 18.58
N ILE A 357 17.47 -17.57 18.49
CA ILE A 357 17.56 -16.78 17.25
C ILE A 357 18.92 -16.09 17.16
N ASP A 358 19.53 -16.13 15.98
CA ASP A 358 20.75 -15.35 15.69
C ASP A 358 20.40 -13.90 15.32
N TRP A 359 20.18 -13.08 16.34
CA TRP A 359 19.87 -11.67 16.20
C TRP A 359 20.93 -10.85 15.48
N ARG A 360 22.20 -11.27 15.49
CA ARG A 360 23.29 -10.56 14.79
C ARG A 360 23.04 -10.51 13.29
N LYS A 361 22.49 -11.59 12.71
CA LYS A 361 22.14 -11.62 11.29
C LYS A 361 21.06 -10.59 10.97
N ILE A 362 20.05 -10.47 11.82
CA ILE A 362 18.97 -9.49 11.69
C ILE A 362 19.54 -8.06 11.81
N GLU A 363 20.41 -7.82 12.78
CA GLU A 363 21.04 -6.51 13.00
C GLU A 363 21.94 -6.09 11.83
N MET A 364 22.70 -7.02 11.24
CA MET A 364 23.50 -6.73 10.05
C MET A 364 22.63 -6.34 8.85
N LEU A 365 21.49 -6.99 8.64
CA LEU A 365 20.55 -6.62 7.59
C LEU A 365 19.91 -5.25 7.89
N ARG A 366 19.50 -5.00 9.13
CA ARG A 366 19.02 -3.68 9.57
C ARG A 366 20.03 -2.58 9.20
N ASP A 367 21.31 -2.74 9.53
CA ASP A 367 22.33 -1.73 9.27
C ASP A 367 22.52 -1.47 7.77
N LYS A 368 22.45 -2.52 6.96
CA LYS A 368 22.47 -2.43 5.49
C LYS A 368 21.26 -1.62 4.98
N LEU A 369 20.06 -1.91 5.46
CA LEU A 369 18.84 -1.22 5.10
C LEU A 369 18.85 0.25 5.53
N VAL A 370 19.30 0.54 6.74
CA VAL A 370 19.43 1.92 7.24
C VAL A 370 20.43 2.72 6.39
N SER A 371 21.55 2.12 6.00
CA SER A 371 22.53 2.77 5.13
C SER A 371 21.92 3.10 3.76
N GLY A 372 21.27 2.13 3.13
CA GLY A 372 20.60 2.32 1.83
C GLY A 372 19.47 3.34 1.91
N GLY A 373 18.62 3.22 2.93
CA GLY A 373 17.49 4.17 3.15
C GLY A 373 17.96 5.61 3.34
N ARG A 374 19.04 5.82 4.10
CA ARG A 374 19.64 7.17 4.25
C ARG A 374 20.17 7.72 2.92
N GLN A 375 20.76 6.86 2.09
CA GLN A 375 21.22 7.29 0.76
C GLN A 375 20.04 7.65 -0.13
N PHE A 376 18.97 6.85 -0.16
CA PHE A 376 17.73 7.17 -0.86
C PHE A 376 17.18 8.54 -0.42
N PHE A 377 17.03 8.75 0.88
CA PHE A 377 16.53 10.01 1.45
C PHE A 377 17.41 11.21 1.04
N ASN A 378 18.72 11.09 1.15
CA ASN A 378 19.65 12.16 0.76
C ASN A 378 19.58 12.42 -0.75
N ASN A 379 19.47 11.39 -1.57
CA ASN A 379 19.27 11.52 -3.01
C ASN A 379 17.98 12.27 -3.33
N ALA A 380 16.87 11.92 -2.65
CA ALA A 380 15.58 12.57 -2.84
C ALA A 380 15.68 14.08 -2.56
N LEU A 381 16.18 14.47 -1.38
CA LEU A 381 16.32 15.89 -1.02
C LEU A 381 17.24 16.64 -1.98
N ARG A 382 18.36 16.03 -2.38
CA ARG A 382 19.29 16.63 -3.32
C ARG A 382 18.65 16.81 -4.70
N ILE A 383 18.06 15.77 -5.27
CA ILE A 383 17.48 15.79 -6.62
C ILE A 383 16.31 16.78 -6.69
N LEU A 384 15.41 16.75 -5.69
CA LEU A 384 14.31 17.71 -5.61
C LEU A 384 14.83 19.16 -5.53
N SER A 385 15.85 19.42 -4.71
CA SER A 385 16.48 20.73 -4.60
C SER A 385 17.17 21.17 -5.91
N ASP A 386 17.92 20.28 -6.56
CA ASP A 386 18.59 20.55 -7.83
C ASP A 386 17.57 20.88 -8.94
N MET A 387 16.40 20.28 -8.88
CA MET A 387 15.24 20.56 -9.76
C MET A 387 14.39 21.76 -9.28
N ARG A 388 14.90 22.53 -8.31
CA ARG A 388 14.30 23.77 -7.78
C ARG A 388 12.93 23.58 -7.14
N ILE A 389 12.64 22.42 -6.59
CA ILE A 389 11.51 22.21 -5.67
C ILE A 389 11.89 22.79 -4.31
N ASP A 390 10.99 23.57 -3.70
CA ASP A 390 11.20 24.01 -2.32
C ASP A 390 10.98 22.83 -1.36
N ILE A 391 12.07 22.14 -1.03
CA ILE A 391 12.05 20.98 -0.12
C ILE A 391 11.61 21.34 1.31
N ARG A 392 11.46 22.64 1.65
CA ARG A 392 10.94 23.10 2.93
C ARG A 392 9.44 23.40 2.89
N ASP A 393 8.83 23.26 1.74
CA ASP A 393 7.39 23.38 1.56
C ASP A 393 6.74 21.99 1.54
N PRO A 394 5.96 21.61 2.57
CA PRO A 394 5.37 20.28 2.66
C PRO A 394 4.40 20.00 1.51
N ALA A 395 3.70 20.99 0.97
CA ALA A 395 2.78 20.78 -0.14
C ALA A 395 3.53 20.49 -1.44
N GLN A 396 4.64 21.23 -1.72
CA GLN A 396 5.47 20.96 -2.90
C GLN A 396 6.12 19.57 -2.84
N VAL A 397 6.63 19.15 -1.68
CA VAL A 397 7.23 17.81 -1.54
C VAL A 397 6.16 16.75 -1.78
N LEU A 398 4.99 16.83 -1.14
CA LEU A 398 3.94 15.83 -1.28
C LEU A 398 3.36 15.78 -2.69
N ILE A 399 3.10 16.91 -3.35
CA ILE A 399 2.55 16.91 -4.71
C ILE A 399 3.53 16.30 -5.71
N ILE A 400 4.82 16.55 -5.59
CA ILE A 400 5.83 15.96 -6.46
C ILE A 400 5.97 14.46 -6.21
N MET A 401 6.01 14.01 -4.94
CA MET A 401 6.04 12.59 -4.61
C MET A 401 4.79 11.87 -5.16
N LYS A 402 3.60 12.51 -5.06
CA LYS A 402 2.35 12.00 -5.61
C LYS A 402 2.41 11.87 -7.13
N LEU A 403 2.79 12.92 -7.84
CA LEU A 403 2.77 12.96 -9.31
C LEU A 403 3.84 12.05 -9.93
N LEU A 404 4.99 11.90 -9.28
CA LEU A 404 6.00 10.92 -9.68
C LEU A 404 5.54 9.49 -9.37
N GLY A 405 4.89 9.31 -8.24
CA GLY A 405 4.56 8.00 -7.68
C GLY A 405 5.78 7.26 -7.11
N PRO A 406 5.56 6.26 -6.25
CA PRO A 406 6.64 5.53 -5.58
C PRO A 406 7.62 4.87 -6.54
N ALA A 407 7.14 4.27 -7.63
CA ALA A 407 7.98 3.60 -8.62
C ALA A 407 8.99 4.54 -9.27
N LYS A 408 8.54 5.73 -9.70
CA LYS A 408 9.44 6.73 -10.31
C LYS A 408 10.37 7.37 -9.30
N CYS A 409 9.91 7.55 -8.07
CA CYS A 409 10.75 7.99 -6.97
C CYS A 409 11.88 6.98 -6.70
N GLU A 410 11.59 5.67 -6.74
CA GLU A 410 12.62 4.63 -6.58
C GLU A 410 13.63 4.64 -7.74
N GLU A 411 13.19 4.82 -9.00
CA GLU A 411 14.10 4.98 -10.14
C GLU A 411 15.06 6.17 -9.96
N LEU A 412 14.56 7.30 -9.44
CA LEU A 412 15.32 8.53 -9.31
C LEU A 412 16.20 8.55 -8.06
N PHE A 413 15.68 8.07 -6.93
CA PHE A 413 16.32 8.23 -5.61
C PHE A 413 16.97 6.95 -5.12
N GLY A 414 16.58 5.79 -5.66
CA GLY A 414 17.06 4.47 -5.27
C GLY A 414 18.58 4.36 -5.32
N VAL A 415 19.11 3.37 -4.62
CA VAL A 415 20.54 3.10 -4.47
C VAL A 415 20.88 1.71 -5.01
N GLY A 416 22.16 1.49 -5.27
CA GLY A 416 22.65 0.26 -5.87
C GLY A 416 23.38 0.55 -7.19
N ASP A 417 24.05 -0.45 -7.73
CA ASP A 417 24.75 -0.34 -9.00
C ASP A 417 23.75 -0.26 -10.16
N ASP A 418 24.08 0.54 -11.18
CA ASP A 418 23.27 0.63 -12.39
C ASP A 418 23.19 -0.75 -13.06
N ASP A 419 21.98 -1.24 -13.34
CA ASP A 419 21.74 -2.53 -13.99
C ASP A 419 20.40 -2.48 -14.74
N ASP A 420 20.46 -2.46 -16.06
CA ASP A 420 19.31 -2.38 -16.96
C ASP A 420 18.46 -3.67 -16.96
N ASN A 421 18.91 -4.75 -16.31
CA ASN A 421 18.09 -5.95 -16.13
C ASN A 421 16.99 -5.78 -15.07
N TYR A 422 17.09 -4.76 -14.23
CA TYR A 422 16.08 -4.44 -13.22
C TYR A 422 15.17 -3.31 -13.69
N LEU A 423 13.87 -3.43 -13.43
CA LEU A 423 12.86 -2.43 -13.82
C LEU A 423 13.17 -1.00 -13.37
N ARG A 424 13.84 -0.85 -12.22
CA ARG A 424 14.22 0.47 -11.70
C ARG A 424 15.59 0.96 -12.21
N GLY A 425 16.22 0.21 -13.13
CA GLY A 425 17.50 0.57 -13.74
C GLY A 425 18.70 0.45 -12.79
N HIS A 426 18.54 -0.19 -11.65
CA HIS A 426 19.62 -0.46 -10.70
C HIS A 426 19.32 -1.73 -9.90
N LYS A 427 20.38 -2.40 -9.48
CA LYS A 427 20.28 -3.58 -8.63
C LYS A 427 19.91 -3.17 -7.20
N PRO A 428 18.85 -3.76 -6.61
CA PRO A 428 18.45 -3.44 -5.24
C PRO A 428 19.52 -3.71 -4.21
N VAL A 429 19.56 -2.91 -3.13
CA VAL A 429 20.42 -3.17 -1.95
C VAL A 429 20.00 -4.49 -1.30
N LEU A 430 18.69 -4.69 -1.15
CA LEU A 430 18.08 -5.94 -0.71
C LEU A 430 16.77 -6.14 -1.46
N GLU A 431 16.77 -7.04 -2.43
CA GLU A 431 15.61 -7.36 -3.27
C GLU A 431 14.40 -7.75 -2.43
N THR A 432 13.23 -7.24 -2.81
CA THR A 432 11.97 -7.74 -2.27
C THR A 432 11.67 -9.15 -2.78
N ASP A 433 10.87 -9.91 -2.04
CA ASP A 433 10.53 -11.28 -2.41
C ASP A 433 9.86 -11.35 -3.79
N LEU A 434 9.02 -10.35 -4.10
CA LEU A 434 8.32 -10.28 -5.36
C LEU A 434 9.28 -10.02 -6.54
N VAL A 435 10.25 -9.13 -6.37
CA VAL A 435 11.31 -8.89 -7.38
C VAL A 435 12.15 -10.13 -7.59
N ARG A 436 12.62 -10.78 -6.53
CA ARG A 436 13.42 -12.01 -6.62
C ARG A 436 12.67 -13.10 -7.39
N GLN A 437 11.40 -13.36 -7.04
CA GLN A 437 10.57 -14.34 -7.73
C GLN A 437 10.35 -13.97 -9.21
N THR A 438 10.17 -12.68 -9.50
CA THR A 438 9.99 -12.19 -10.87
C THR A 438 11.26 -12.38 -11.70
N MET A 439 12.43 -12.08 -11.15
CA MET A 439 13.71 -12.27 -11.83
C MET A 439 14.03 -13.77 -12.07
N GLU A 440 13.68 -14.65 -11.14
CA GLU A 440 13.76 -16.11 -11.32
C GLU A 440 12.85 -16.56 -12.46
N LYS A 441 11.58 -16.11 -12.48
CA LYS A 441 10.63 -16.41 -13.56
C LYS A 441 11.10 -15.86 -14.90
N ARG A 442 11.63 -14.63 -14.95
CA ARG A 442 12.19 -14.02 -16.16
C ARG A 442 13.30 -14.90 -16.75
N THR A 443 14.24 -15.30 -15.91
CA THR A 443 15.36 -16.16 -16.33
C THR A 443 14.86 -17.49 -16.91
N ALA A 444 13.89 -18.12 -16.25
CA ALA A 444 13.29 -19.37 -16.73
C ALA A 444 12.55 -19.19 -18.07
N LEU A 445 11.76 -18.11 -18.22
CA LEU A 445 11.04 -17.77 -19.45
C LEU A 445 11.99 -17.52 -20.63
N LEU A 446 13.02 -16.69 -20.44
CA LEU A 446 14.00 -16.42 -21.51
C LEU A 446 14.73 -17.69 -21.94
N SER A 447 15.10 -18.56 -20.99
CA SER A 447 15.71 -19.86 -21.31
C SER A 447 14.75 -20.82 -22.02
N SER A 448 13.44 -20.72 -21.83
CA SER A 448 12.45 -21.49 -22.61
C SER A 448 12.27 -20.94 -24.01
N ILE A 449 12.25 -19.62 -24.16
CA ILE A 449 12.14 -18.94 -25.47
C ILE A 449 13.31 -19.27 -26.38
N GLU A 450 14.55 -19.28 -25.87
CA GLU A 450 15.74 -19.69 -26.63
C GLU A 450 15.60 -21.08 -27.27
N LYS A 451 14.82 -21.97 -26.65
CA LYS A 451 14.54 -23.32 -27.17
C LYS A 451 13.45 -23.34 -28.22
N LEU A 452 12.58 -22.33 -28.28
CA LEU A 452 11.43 -22.28 -29.20
C LEU A 452 11.76 -21.77 -30.61
N GLY A 453 12.88 -21.10 -30.81
CA GLY A 453 13.24 -20.61 -32.13
C GLY A 453 14.33 -19.54 -32.16
N PRO A 454 14.76 -19.14 -33.38
CA PRO A 454 15.85 -18.20 -33.56
C PRO A 454 15.48 -16.80 -33.04
N GLU A 455 16.49 -16.09 -32.60
CA GLU A 455 16.50 -14.64 -32.43
C GLU A 455 15.87 -13.95 -33.66
N GLY A 456 14.92 -13.04 -33.45
CA GLY A 456 14.26 -12.32 -34.55
C GLY A 456 12.92 -12.92 -35.02
N LEU A 457 12.30 -13.81 -34.24
CA LEU A 457 11.01 -14.46 -34.59
C LEU A 457 9.88 -13.46 -34.89
N LEU A 458 9.89 -12.29 -34.25
CA LEU A 458 8.91 -11.21 -34.38
C LEU A 458 9.59 -9.87 -34.76
N ALA A 459 10.71 -9.89 -35.48
CA ALA A 459 11.51 -8.70 -35.77
C ALA A 459 10.79 -7.61 -36.60
N ASP A 460 9.73 -7.98 -37.32
CA ASP A 460 8.89 -7.09 -38.13
C ASP A 460 7.62 -6.61 -37.39
N LYS A 461 7.45 -6.97 -36.11
CA LYS A 461 6.25 -6.63 -35.35
C LYS A 461 6.47 -5.48 -34.37
N THR A 462 5.55 -4.53 -34.41
CA THR A 462 5.42 -3.46 -33.40
C THR A 462 4.27 -3.81 -32.45
N ILE A 463 4.57 -3.94 -31.17
CA ILE A 463 3.62 -4.43 -30.16
C ILE A 463 3.51 -3.42 -29.03
N VAL A 464 2.30 -2.90 -28.77
CA VAL A 464 2.00 -2.10 -27.59
C VAL A 464 1.70 -3.03 -26.42
N VAL A 465 2.41 -2.88 -25.31
CA VAL A 465 2.19 -3.64 -24.06
C VAL A 465 1.75 -2.69 -22.97
N ALA A 466 0.64 -3.01 -22.30
CA ALA A 466 0.07 -2.21 -21.21
C ALA A 466 -0.54 -3.08 -20.12
N SER A 467 -0.75 -2.49 -18.92
CA SER A 467 -1.55 -3.09 -17.85
C SER A 467 -2.76 -2.23 -17.53
N THR A 468 -3.89 -2.88 -17.23
CA THR A 468 -5.12 -2.23 -16.77
C THR A 468 -5.02 -1.70 -15.34
N ASP A 469 -4.04 -2.19 -14.58
CA ASP A 469 -3.88 -1.96 -13.16
C ASP A 469 -2.40 -1.74 -12.78
N VAL A 470 -2.13 -1.71 -11.49
CA VAL A 470 -0.81 -1.42 -10.91
C VAL A 470 0.19 -2.59 -10.96
N HIS A 471 -0.24 -3.78 -11.43
CA HIS A 471 0.60 -4.97 -11.44
C HIS A 471 1.61 -4.95 -12.59
N GLU A 472 2.80 -4.45 -12.33
CA GLU A 472 3.84 -4.24 -13.34
C GLU A 472 4.63 -5.51 -13.71
N PHE A 473 4.72 -6.51 -12.81
CA PHE A 473 5.61 -7.66 -13.01
C PHE A 473 5.19 -8.56 -14.16
N ALA A 474 3.88 -8.84 -14.33
CA ALA A 474 3.38 -9.61 -15.46
C ALA A 474 3.70 -8.91 -16.78
N LYS A 475 3.48 -7.59 -16.83
CA LYS A 475 3.82 -6.75 -17.98
C LYS A 475 5.32 -6.77 -18.26
N PHE A 476 6.17 -6.66 -17.24
CA PHE A 476 7.63 -6.73 -17.36
C PHE A 476 8.13 -8.06 -17.94
N LEU A 477 7.61 -9.19 -17.45
CA LEU A 477 7.94 -10.50 -17.96
C LEU A 477 7.55 -10.63 -19.44
N LEU A 478 6.39 -10.12 -19.80
CA LEU A 478 5.86 -10.11 -21.14
C LEU A 478 6.72 -9.23 -22.07
N THR A 479 7.01 -7.99 -21.68
CA THR A 479 7.87 -7.07 -22.42
C THR A 479 9.24 -7.69 -22.67
N SER A 480 9.92 -8.19 -21.61
CA SER A 480 11.22 -8.85 -21.74
C SER A 480 11.19 -10.06 -22.69
N SER A 481 10.09 -10.82 -22.67
CA SER A 481 9.93 -12.00 -23.52
C SER A 481 9.74 -11.60 -24.99
N LEU A 482 8.93 -10.60 -25.28
CA LEU A 482 8.69 -10.10 -26.64
C LEU A 482 9.94 -9.44 -27.24
N GLU A 483 10.67 -8.67 -26.45
CA GLU A 483 11.95 -8.08 -26.87
C GLU A 483 12.99 -9.16 -27.19
N SER A 484 13.05 -10.25 -26.41
CA SER A 484 14.00 -11.34 -26.63
C SER A 484 13.79 -12.10 -27.96
N VAL A 485 12.59 -12.04 -28.53
CA VAL A 485 12.28 -12.60 -29.86
C VAL A 485 12.36 -11.56 -30.99
N GLY A 486 12.84 -10.36 -30.68
CA GLY A 486 13.18 -9.32 -31.65
C GLY A 486 12.06 -8.35 -32.00
N SER A 487 10.89 -8.40 -31.35
CA SER A 487 9.81 -7.44 -31.61
C SER A 487 10.16 -6.03 -31.12
N GLN A 488 9.65 -5.02 -31.83
CA GLN A 488 9.65 -3.65 -31.33
C GLN A 488 8.53 -3.49 -30.30
N VAL A 489 8.89 -3.48 -29.00
CA VAL A 489 7.92 -3.32 -27.92
C VAL A 489 7.78 -1.84 -27.55
N ILE A 490 6.53 -1.37 -27.52
CA ILE A 490 6.15 -0.08 -26.97
C ILE A 490 5.58 -0.35 -25.58
N ASP A 491 6.42 -0.29 -24.55
CA ASP A 491 5.98 -0.42 -23.16
C ASP A 491 5.22 0.85 -22.76
N PHE A 492 3.89 0.79 -22.77
CA PHE A 492 3.03 1.93 -22.46
C PHE A 492 2.79 2.09 -20.95
N GLY A 493 3.23 1.13 -20.12
CA GLY A 493 3.18 1.23 -18.68
C GLY A 493 1.96 0.54 -18.04
N ILE A 494 1.74 0.87 -16.78
CA ILE A 494 0.68 0.32 -15.93
C ILE A 494 -0.46 1.33 -15.75
N ASN A 495 -1.61 0.85 -15.28
CA ASN A 495 -2.79 1.66 -14.96
C ASN A 495 -3.19 2.56 -16.14
N ARG A 496 -3.39 1.97 -17.32
CA ARG A 496 -3.65 2.68 -18.56
C ARG A 496 -5.11 2.58 -19.00
N ASP A 497 -5.64 3.72 -19.44
CA ASP A 497 -6.99 3.79 -19.96
C ASP A 497 -7.07 3.28 -21.41
N PRO A 498 -8.19 2.65 -21.81
CA PRO A 498 -8.38 2.14 -23.17
C PRO A 498 -8.16 3.19 -24.27
N GLU A 499 -8.57 4.44 -24.02
CA GLU A 499 -8.44 5.53 -25.00
C GLU A 499 -6.99 5.88 -25.30
N ASP A 500 -6.16 5.95 -24.24
CA ASP A 500 -4.74 6.24 -24.36
C ASP A 500 -3.99 5.11 -25.08
N ILE A 501 -4.35 3.85 -24.79
CA ILE A 501 -3.77 2.69 -25.48
C ILE A 501 -4.09 2.74 -26.98
N VAL A 502 -5.32 3.05 -27.35
CA VAL A 502 -5.73 3.18 -28.77
C VAL A 502 -4.97 4.31 -29.45
N LYS A 503 -4.79 5.44 -28.78
CA LYS A 503 -4.02 6.57 -29.30
C LYS A 503 -2.57 6.17 -29.59
N VAL A 504 -1.90 5.52 -28.65
CA VAL A 504 -0.51 5.06 -28.82
C VAL A 504 -0.42 4.02 -29.93
N ALA A 505 -1.35 3.07 -30.00
CA ALA A 505 -1.38 2.07 -31.09
C ALA A 505 -1.55 2.72 -32.48
N LEU A 506 -2.37 3.77 -32.57
CA LEU A 506 -2.54 4.54 -33.79
C LEU A 506 -1.27 5.31 -34.17
N GLU A 507 -0.67 6.02 -33.22
CA GLU A 507 0.55 6.83 -33.45
C GLU A 507 1.76 5.99 -33.83
N THR A 508 1.88 4.78 -33.27
CA THR A 508 3.00 3.87 -33.54
C THR A 508 2.77 2.91 -34.67
N GLY A 509 1.53 2.81 -35.18
CA GLY A 509 1.15 1.84 -36.20
C GLY A 509 1.27 0.39 -35.69
N ALA A 510 0.98 0.14 -34.43
CA ALA A 510 1.19 -1.15 -33.80
C ALA A 510 0.38 -2.28 -34.47
N ASP A 511 1.04 -3.40 -34.73
CA ASP A 511 0.41 -4.62 -35.27
C ASP A 511 -0.49 -5.28 -34.24
N SER A 512 -0.08 -5.21 -32.98
CA SER A 512 -0.77 -5.86 -31.87
C SER A 512 -0.75 -5.02 -30.59
N ILE A 513 -1.80 -5.22 -29.78
CA ILE A 513 -1.94 -4.67 -28.44
C ILE A 513 -2.02 -5.85 -27.47
N VAL A 514 -1.13 -5.91 -26.50
CA VAL A 514 -1.09 -6.98 -25.49
C VAL A 514 -1.30 -6.36 -24.11
N ILE A 515 -2.31 -6.84 -23.38
CA ILE A 515 -2.78 -6.26 -22.14
C ILE A 515 -2.69 -7.28 -21.01
N THR A 516 -2.15 -6.88 -19.86
CA THR A 516 -2.24 -7.63 -18.61
C THR A 516 -3.31 -7.03 -17.69
N THR A 517 -4.04 -7.87 -16.95
CA THR A 517 -5.09 -7.45 -16.02
C THR A 517 -5.18 -8.37 -14.80
N HIS A 518 -5.44 -7.80 -13.58
CA HIS A 518 -5.55 -8.54 -12.32
C HIS A 518 -6.65 -8.00 -11.39
N ASN A 519 -7.32 -6.93 -11.75
CA ASN A 519 -8.20 -6.17 -10.83
C ASN A 519 -9.70 -6.32 -11.10
N GLY A 520 -10.14 -7.40 -11.74
CA GLY A 520 -11.56 -7.68 -11.92
C GLY A 520 -12.31 -6.75 -12.89
N VAL A 521 -11.62 -6.17 -13.88
CA VAL A 521 -12.22 -5.24 -14.87
C VAL A 521 -12.10 -5.71 -16.32
N ALA A 522 -11.73 -6.96 -16.55
CA ALA A 522 -11.36 -7.45 -17.88
C ALA A 522 -12.46 -7.28 -18.92
N ARG A 523 -13.73 -7.53 -18.58
CA ARG A 523 -14.88 -7.39 -19.49
C ARG A 523 -15.14 -5.94 -19.86
N THR A 524 -15.28 -5.08 -18.86
CA THR A 524 -15.56 -3.66 -19.04
C THR A 524 -14.44 -2.99 -19.83
N PHE A 525 -13.18 -3.27 -19.45
CA PHE A 525 -12.01 -2.75 -20.13
C PHE A 525 -11.95 -3.18 -21.59
N GLY A 526 -12.09 -4.49 -21.87
CA GLY A 526 -12.09 -5.03 -23.23
C GLY A 526 -13.20 -4.45 -24.10
N THR A 527 -14.40 -4.26 -23.54
CA THR A 527 -15.54 -3.66 -24.23
C THR A 527 -15.26 -2.21 -24.65
N ILE A 528 -14.72 -1.39 -23.72
CA ILE A 528 -14.37 0.01 -24.00
C ILE A 528 -13.23 0.08 -25.02
N LEU A 529 -12.19 -0.74 -24.85
CA LEU A 529 -11.05 -0.78 -25.75
C LEU A 529 -11.49 -1.06 -27.20
N LYS A 530 -12.28 -2.11 -27.44
CA LYS A 530 -12.77 -2.46 -28.79
C LYS A 530 -13.65 -1.38 -29.38
N LYS A 531 -14.48 -0.72 -28.57
CA LYS A 531 -15.27 0.42 -29.00
C LYS A 531 -14.39 1.58 -29.45
N LYS A 532 -13.38 1.97 -28.64
CA LYS A 532 -12.45 3.05 -28.95
C LYS A 532 -11.59 2.75 -30.19
N MET A 533 -11.15 1.51 -30.36
CA MET A 533 -10.44 1.07 -31.58
C MET A 533 -11.32 1.26 -32.83
N ALA A 534 -12.59 0.87 -32.77
CA ALA A 534 -13.52 1.04 -33.87
C ALA A 534 -13.76 2.53 -34.20
N GLU A 535 -13.90 3.38 -33.19
CA GLU A 535 -14.05 4.83 -33.34
C GLU A 535 -12.81 5.47 -33.98
N ALA A 536 -11.60 5.01 -33.62
CA ALA A 536 -10.32 5.53 -34.15
C ALA A 536 -9.84 4.84 -35.44
N GLY A 537 -10.51 3.78 -35.89
CA GLY A 537 -10.11 3.00 -37.06
C GLY A 537 -8.84 2.17 -36.85
N VAL A 538 -8.51 1.80 -35.62
CA VAL A 538 -7.35 0.96 -35.29
C VAL A 538 -7.71 -0.51 -35.51
N CYS A 539 -6.89 -1.21 -36.32
CA CYS A 539 -7.11 -2.60 -36.71
C CYS A 539 -6.14 -3.60 -36.05
N SER A 540 -5.36 -3.18 -35.09
CA SER A 540 -4.39 -4.04 -34.36
C SER A 540 -5.07 -5.27 -33.75
N SER A 541 -4.38 -6.41 -33.76
CA SER A 541 -4.81 -7.60 -32.99
C SER A 541 -4.75 -7.32 -31.50
N VAL A 542 -5.72 -7.80 -30.73
CA VAL A 542 -5.77 -7.56 -29.28
C VAL A 542 -5.64 -8.89 -28.53
N PHE A 543 -4.72 -8.92 -27.58
CA PHE A 543 -4.48 -10.02 -26.68
C PHE A 543 -4.64 -9.55 -25.25
N MET A 544 -5.26 -10.35 -24.40
CA MET A 544 -5.43 -10.06 -22.96
C MET A 544 -5.11 -11.31 -22.14
N GLY A 545 -4.34 -11.11 -21.08
CA GLY A 545 -3.93 -12.17 -20.16
C GLY A 545 -3.87 -11.71 -18.71
N GLY A 546 -3.72 -12.65 -17.79
CA GLY A 546 -3.75 -12.42 -16.34
C GLY A 546 -5.02 -13.00 -15.71
N VAL A 547 -5.65 -12.30 -14.79
CA VAL A 547 -6.91 -12.71 -14.14
C VAL A 547 -8.09 -12.18 -14.95
N LEU A 548 -8.67 -13.04 -15.81
CA LEU A 548 -9.74 -12.66 -16.74
C LEU A 548 -11.11 -12.80 -16.09
N ASN A 549 -11.36 -12.01 -15.07
CA ASN A 549 -12.62 -12.00 -14.33
C ASN A 549 -13.19 -10.59 -14.18
N GLU A 550 -14.41 -10.52 -13.66
CA GLU A 550 -15.09 -9.26 -13.34
C GLU A 550 -16.11 -9.46 -12.23
N ASP A 551 -16.22 -8.48 -11.35
CA ASP A 551 -17.28 -8.43 -10.35
C ASP A 551 -18.61 -8.10 -11.02
N VAL A 552 -19.62 -8.92 -10.78
CA VAL A 552 -20.97 -8.73 -11.35
C VAL A 552 -21.99 -8.72 -10.23
N GLU A 553 -23.01 -7.87 -10.38
CA GLU A 553 -24.10 -7.78 -9.43
C GLU A 553 -24.80 -9.15 -9.26
N GLY A 554 -24.94 -9.58 -7.99
CA GLY A 554 -25.58 -10.84 -7.63
C GLY A 554 -24.65 -12.06 -7.59
N SER A 555 -23.34 -11.86 -7.70
CA SER A 555 -22.31 -12.90 -7.47
C SER A 555 -21.44 -12.54 -6.28
N ASP A 556 -21.23 -13.50 -5.37
CA ASP A 556 -20.34 -13.32 -4.20
C ASP A 556 -18.85 -13.44 -4.56
N VAL A 557 -18.56 -13.85 -5.79
CA VAL A 557 -17.19 -14.01 -6.32
C VAL A 557 -17.10 -13.47 -7.74
N PRO A 558 -15.93 -12.95 -8.17
CA PRO A 558 -15.72 -12.53 -9.55
C PRO A 558 -15.97 -13.67 -10.54
N VAL A 559 -16.62 -13.38 -11.66
CA VAL A 559 -16.91 -14.36 -12.71
C VAL A 559 -15.90 -14.34 -13.83
N ASP A 560 -15.55 -15.49 -14.37
CA ASP A 560 -14.70 -15.60 -15.58
C ASP A 560 -15.39 -14.98 -16.80
N VAL A 561 -14.68 -14.08 -17.51
CA VAL A 561 -15.21 -13.34 -18.66
C VAL A 561 -14.51 -13.69 -19.98
N THR A 562 -13.69 -14.73 -20.01
CA THR A 562 -12.93 -15.18 -21.20
C THR A 562 -13.81 -15.33 -22.43
N LYS A 563 -14.99 -15.93 -22.28
CA LYS A 563 -15.95 -16.11 -23.39
C LYS A 563 -16.38 -14.76 -23.97
N HIS A 564 -16.69 -13.79 -23.13
CA HIS A 564 -17.10 -12.46 -23.57
C HIS A 564 -15.96 -11.74 -24.33
N LEU A 565 -14.72 -11.86 -23.85
CA LEU A 565 -13.55 -11.30 -24.55
C LEU A 565 -13.38 -11.90 -25.95
N HIS A 566 -13.58 -13.20 -26.10
CA HIS A 566 -13.57 -13.85 -27.42
C HIS A 566 -14.68 -13.34 -28.34
N GLU A 567 -15.88 -13.10 -27.83
CA GLU A 567 -17.01 -12.50 -28.60
C GLU A 567 -16.67 -11.09 -29.10
N LEU A 568 -15.83 -10.34 -28.36
CA LEU A 568 -15.30 -9.03 -28.76
C LEU A 568 -14.12 -9.14 -29.76
N GLY A 569 -13.66 -10.33 -30.09
CA GLY A 569 -12.46 -10.55 -30.91
C GLY A 569 -11.15 -10.21 -30.19
N ILE A 570 -11.11 -10.39 -28.85
CA ILE A 570 -9.90 -10.32 -28.04
C ILE A 570 -9.43 -11.73 -27.79
N GLN A 571 -8.17 -12.01 -28.10
CA GLN A 571 -7.57 -13.33 -27.88
C GLN A 571 -7.01 -13.43 -26.47
N THR A 572 -7.16 -14.60 -25.85
CA THR A 572 -6.74 -14.86 -24.47
C THR A 572 -5.82 -16.09 -24.41
N PRO A 573 -4.55 -15.96 -24.89
CA PRO A 573 -3.62 -17.09 -24.92
C PRO A 573 -3.37 -17.63 -23.51
N GLY A 574 -3.37 -18.95 -23.37
CA GLY A 574 -3.20 -19.63 -22.09
C GLY A 574 -1.75 -19.72 -21.61
N SER A 575 -0.80 -19.45 -22.51
CA SER A 575 0.64 -19.47 -22.24
C SER A 575 1.38 -18.43 -23.08
N LEU A 576 2.64 -18.16 -22.73
CA LEU A 576 3.51 -17.32 -23.53
C LEU A 576 3.77 -17.92 -24.91
N GLU A 577 3.91 -19.24 -24.99
CA GLU A 577 4.09 -19.97 -26.24
C GLU A 577 2.89 -19.78 -27.18
N ASP A 578 1.67 -19.85 -26.65
CA ASP A 578 0.44 -19.60 -27.42
C ASP A 578 0.38 -18.15 -27.92
N LEU A 579 0.78 -17.20 -27.07
CA LEU A 579 0.86 -15.78 -27.47
C LEU A 579 1.87 -15.58 -28.59
N LEU A 580 3.09 -16.10 -28.46
CA LEU A 580 4.12 -16.00 -29.49
C LEU A 580 3.69 -16.65 -30.82
N ALA A 581 2.96 -17.77 -30.75
CA ALA A 581 2.40 -18.43 -31.93
C ALA A 581 1.30 -17.58 -32.62
N ALA A 582 0.47 -16.88 -31.84
CA ALA A 582 -0.61 -16.04 -32.33
C ALA A 582 -0.14 -14.68 -32.88
N LEU A 583 1.03 -14.20 -32.45
CA LEU A 583 1.66 -12.95 -32.92
C LEU A 583 2.42 -13.10 -34.27
N ARG A 584 2.76 -14.32 -34.65
CA ARG A 584 3.38 -14.62 -35.95
C ARG A 584 2.42 -14.35 -37.10
#